data_e49385e30baa439a7b0cfa676ab79e5f
#
_entry.id   e49385e30baa439a7b0cfa676ab79e5f
#
_cell.length_a   1.000
_cell.length_b   1.000
_cell.length_c   1.000
_cell.angle_alpha   90.00
_cell.angle_beta   90.00
_cell.angle_gamma   90.00
#
_symmetry.space_group_name_H-M   'P 1'
#
loop_
_entity.id
_entity.type
_entity.pdbx_description
1 polymer ?
#
loop_
_entity_poly.entity_id
_entity_poly.type
_entity_poly.pdbx_seq_one_letter_code
_entity_poly.pdbx_strand_id
1 'polypeptide(L)'
;MTAREWYGRVMPNYLAAYGTLRQQVTRRETPAHAVMRHIGPCMIPGRLYQMGGYPVLKYAGGIVRGDLFQLPWNFDFKIFDIYEDYHPTRPWACRYVRRRVRLLCPKVTAWVYFYAWPIDRTTFYRQGDWLATLESGVQARRFRGDRLPIARYRPVGWPNHR
;
A
#
# COMPACT_ATOMS: atom_id res chain seq x y z
N MET A 1 32.39 10.75 13.96
CA MET A 1 31.01 11.18 13.71
C MET A 1 30.50 11.90 14.95
N THR A 2 30.29 13.18 14.84
CA THR A 2 29.79 14.00 15.94
C THR A 2 28.24 14.00 15.93
N ALA A 3 27.62 14.24 17.08
CA ALA A 3 26.16 14.32 17.18
C ALA A 3 25.51 15.31 16.19
N ARG A 4 26.24 16.33 15.74
CA ARG A 4 25.82 17.31 14.72
C ARG A 4 25.64 16.71 13.33
N GLU A 5 26.37 15.66 12.97
CA GLU A 5 26.24 15.00 11.66
C GLU A 5 24.98 14.13 11.56
N TRP A 6 24.40 13.75 12.69
CA TRP A 6 23.13 13.02 12.74
C TRP A 6 21.90 13.92 12.51
N TYR A 7 21.96 15.20 12.89
CA TYR A 7 20.84 16.14 12.76
C TYR A 7 20.60 16.64 11.33
N GLY A 8 21.54 16.44 10.42
CA GLY A 8 21.45 16.89 9.02
C GLY A 8 21.01 15.82 8.00
N ARG A 9 20.99 14.55 8.38
CA ARG A 9 20.48 13.48 7.51
C ARG A 9 18.97 13.38 7.63
N VAL A 10 18.30 14.05 6.73
CA VAL A 10 16.88 13.80 6.48
C VAL A 10 16.73 12.30 6.13
N MET A 11 16.15 11.55 7.05
CA MET A 11 15.92 10.12 6.84
C MET A 11 15.01 9.94 5.62
N PRO A 12 15.39 9.10 4.66
CA PRO A 12 14.55 8.85 3.50
C PRO A 12 13.17 8.35 3.95
N ASN A 13 12.13 8.94 3.38
CA ASN A 13 10.77 8.52 3.61
C ASN A 13 10.34 7.58 2.49
N TYR A 14 10.03 6.34 2.81
CA TYR A 14 9.71 5.30 1.82
C TYR A 14 8.28 4.80 1.98
N LEU A 15 7.65 4.49 0.85
CA LEU A 15 6.41 3.74 0.75
C LEU A 15 6.67 2.45 -0.04
N ALA A 16 6.20 1.32 0.46
CA ALA A 16 6.20 0.07 -0.27
C ALA A 16 4.76 -0.30 -0.64
N ALA A 17 4.50 -0.40 -1.94
CA ALA A 17 3.20 -0.70 -2.52
C ALA A 17 3.17 -2.11 -3.10
N TYR A 18 2.10 -2.86 -2.82
CA TYR A 18 1.92 -4.24 -3.28
C TYR A 18 0.72 -4.42 -4.23
N GLY A 19 -0.10 -3.40 -4.38
CA GLY A 19 -1.35 -3.43 -5.14
C GLY A 19 -1.47 -2.33 -6.17
N THR A 20 -2.58 -1.62 -6.15
CA THR A 20 -2.92 -0.59 -7.14
C THR A 20 -1.97 0.60 -7.18
N LEU A 21 -1.21 0.84 -6.12
CA LEU A 21 -0.17 1.88 -6.09
C LEU A 21 1.16 1.44 -6.71
N ARG A 22 1.30 0.20 -7.19
CA ARG A 22 2.52 -0.23 -7.89
C ARG A 22 2.70 0.50 -9.21
N GLN A 23 3.94 0.75 -9.58
CA GLN A 23 4.35 1.51 -10.78
C GLN A 23 3.64 1.06 -12.06
N GLN A 24 3.52 -0.25 -12.28
CA GLN A 24 2.92 -0.80 -13.51
C GLN A 24 1.40 -0.65 -13.55
N VAL A 25 0.76 -0.45 -12.41
CA VAL A 25 -0.70 -0.33 -12.31
C VAL A 25 -1.15 1.11 -12.42
N THR A 26 -0.37 2.02 -11.84
CA THR A 26 -0.68 3.44 -11.79
C THR A 26 -0.17 4.19 -13.01
N ARG A 27 -0.67 3.86 -14.18
CA ARG A 27 -0.47 4.67 -15.39
C ARG A 27 -1.30 5.95 -15.40
N ARG A 28 -2.14 6.18 -14.40
CA ARG A 28 -2.97 7.36 -14.29
C ARG A 28 -2.46 8.25 -13.17
N GLU A 29 -2.11 9.43 -13.59
CA GLU A 29 -1.62 10.56 -12.82
C GLU A 29 -2.58 10.94 -11.68
N THR A 30 -2.37 10.36 -10.52
CA THR A 30 -2.87 11.02 -9.32
C THR A 30 -1.82 12.02 -8.86
N PRO A 31 -2.20 13.16 -8.25
CA PRO A 31 -1.23 14.13 -7.72
C PRO A 31 -0.18 13.51 -6.80
N ALA A 32 -0.52 12.42 -6.14
CA ALA A 32 0.39 11.67 -5.28
C ALA A 32 1.53 11.01 -6.04
N HIS A 33 1.29 10.52 -7.25
CA HIS A 33 2.32 9.87 -8.07
C HIS A 33 3.36 10.84 -8.62
N ALA A 34 2.99 12.11 -8.81
CA ALA A 34 3.89 13.14 -9.29
C ALA A 34 5.08 13.38 -8.32
N VAL A 35 4.90 13.09 -7.04
CA VAL A 35 5.93 13.28 -5.99
C VAL A 35 6.59 11.98 -5.54
N MET A 36 6.12 10.83 -6.03
CA MET A 36 6.69 9.51 -5.72
C MET A 36 7.80 9.18 -6.70
N ARG A 37 9.00 8.96 -6.20
CA ARG A 37 10.11 8.45 -7.01
C ARG A 37 10.19 6.93 -6.89
N HIS A 38 9.95 6.22 -7.98
CA HIS A 38 10.13 4.77 -8.03
C HIS A 38 11.59 4.40 -7.85
N ILE A 39 11.88 3.55 -6.87
CA ILE A 39 13.24 3.07 -6.56
C ILE A 39 13.48 1.72 -7.24
N GLY A 40 12.51 0.83 -7.18
CA GLY A 40 12.61 -0.51 -7.73
C GLY A 40 11.72 -1.52 -7.00
N PRO A 41 11.87 -2.81 -7.31
CA PRO A 41 11.14 -3.86 -6.64
C PRO A 41 11.53 -3.97 -5.16
N CYS A 42 10.61 -4.46 -4.35
CA CYS A 42 10.87 -4.74 -2.94
C CYS A 42 10.16 -6.01 -2.47
N MET A 43 10.58 -6.52 -1.31
CA MET A 43 9.96 -7.64 -0.63
C MET A 43 9.45 -7.19 0.73
N ILE A 44 8.15 -7.32 0.93
CA ILE A 44 7.41 -6.86 2.11
C ILE A 44 7.09 -8.10 2.98
N PRO A 45 7.32 -8.06 4.30
CA PRO A 45 6.90 -9.15 5.17
C PRO A 45 5.37 -9.18 5.26
N GLY A 46 4.78 -10.34 4.99
CA GLY A 46 3.35 -10.50 5.07
C GLY A 46 2.78 -11.57 4.16
N ARG A 47 1.47 -11.67 4.14
CA ARG A 47 0.71 -12.55 3.27
C ARG A 47 -0.32 -11.77 2.49
N LEU A 48 -0.40 -12.07 1.21
CA LEU A 48 -1.29 -11.42 0.27
C LEU A 48 -2.55 -12.25 0.06
N TYR A 49 -3.70 -11.59 0.09
CA TYR A 49 -5.01 -12.20 -0.14
C TYR A 49 -5.79 -11.39 -1.17
N GLN A 50 -6.75 -12.04 -1.81
CA GLN A 50 -7.69 -11.37 -2.70
C GLN A 50 -9.00 -11.07 -1.95
N MET A 51 -9.46 -9.84 -2.08
CA MET A 51 -10.74 -9.42 -1.53
C MET A 51 -11.48 -8.62 -2.60
N GLY A 52 -12.57 -9.17 -3.13
CA GLY A 52 -13.40 -8.47 -4.11
C GLY A 52 -12.66 -8.00 -5.39
N GLY A 53 -11.58 -8.68 -5.78
CA GLY A 53 -10.75 -8.32 -6.93
C GLY A 53 -9.54 -7.45 -6.60
N TYR A 54 -9.33 -7.09 -5.32
CA TYR A 54 -8.20 -6.29 -4.86
C TYR A 54 -7.26 -7.10 -3.98
N PRO A 55 -5.96 -6.80 -4.02
CA PRO A 55 -5.02 -7.41 -3.10
C PRO A 55 -5.14 -6.74 -1.73
N VAL A 56 -5.16 -7.55 -0.70
CA VAL A 56 -5.06 -7.09 0.69
C VAL A 56 -3.89 -7.78 1.37
N LEU A 57 -3.10 -7.03 2.11
CA LEU A 57 -1.92 -7.50 2.80
C LEU A 57 -2.19 -7.64 4.29
N LYS A 58 -1.89 -8.80 4.85
CA LYS A 58 -1.88 -9.04 6.30
C LYS A 58 -0.44 -9.09 6.79
N TYR A 59 -0.18 -8.46 7.93
CA TYR A 59 1.10 -8.61 8.60
C TYR A 59 1.21 -10.02 9.16
N ALA A 60 2.12 -10.80 8.60
CA ALA A 60 2.34 -12.20 8.95
C ALA A 60 3.70 -12.66 8.43
N GLY A 61 4.13 -13.87 8.80
CA GLY A 61 5.26 -14.50 8.12
C GLY A 61 4.94 -14.76 6.64
N GLY A 62 5.92 -14.52 5.78
CA GLY A 62 5.79 -14.67 4.34
C GLY A 62 6.45 -13.52 3.59
N ILE A 63 6.43 -13.60 2.26
CA ILE A 63 7.07 -12.65 1.36
C ILE A 63 6.03 -12.17 0.36
N VAL A 64 5.87 -10.84 0.26
CA VAL A 64 5.02 -10.20 -0.73
C VAL A 64 5.87 -9.28 -1.61
N ARG A 65 5.74 -9.43 -2.92
CA ARG A 65 6.41 -8.58 -3.89
C ARG A 65 5.68 -7.26 -4.06
N GLY A 66 6.46 -6.18 -4.07
CA GLY A 66 5.95 -4.84 -4.24
C GLY A 66 6.95 -3.94 -4.96
N ASP A 67 6.61 -2.67 -5.01
CA ASP A 67 7.46 -1.60 -5.49
C ASP A 67 7.76 -0.62 -4.37
N LEU A 68 9.04 -0.22 -4.29
CA LEU A 68 9.52 0.77 -3.34
C LEU A 68 9.53 2.14 -3.98
N PHE A 69 8.96 3.11 -3.30
CA PHE A 69 8.97 4.52 -3.68
C PHE A 69 9.62 5.35 -2.59
N GLN A 70 10.41 6.32 -3.03
CA GLN A 70 10.88 7.39 -2.16
C GLN A 70 9.90 8.55 -2.21
N LEU A 71 9.54 9.04 -1.04
CA LEU A 71 8.67 10.20 -0.86
C LEU A 71 9.50 11.39 -0.35
N PRO A 72 9.06 12.62 -0.57
CA PRO A 72 9.62 13.78 0.12
C PRO A 72 9.62 13.56 1.64
N TRP A 73 10.59 14.09 2.35
CA TRP A 73 10.69 13.95 3.79
C TRP A 73 9.47 14.50 4.55
N ASN A 74 8.85 15.56 4.01
CA ASN A 74 7.67 16.24 4.53
C ASN A 74 6.37 15.79 3.83
N PHE A 75 6.36 14.59 3.24
CA PHE A 75 5.20 14.09 2.51
C PHE A 75 3.98 14.00 3.42
N ASP A 76 2.89 14.63 2.98
CA ASP A 76 1.60 14.52 3.65
C ASP A 76 0.89 13.23 3.21
N PHE A 77 0.84 12.25 4.10
CA PHE A 77 0.17 10.98 3.87
C PHE A 77 -1.34 11.07 3.74
N LYS A 78 -1.94 12.23 4.03
CA LYS A 78 -3.40 12.41 3.99
C LYS A 78 -4.00 11.99 2.65
N ILE A 79 -3.30 12.20 1.54
CA ILE A 79 -3.74 11.80 0.21
C ILE A 79 -3.86 10.27 0.13
N PHE A 80 -2.86 9.54 0.58
CA PHE A 80 -2.89 8.06 0.58
C PHE A 80 -3.80 7.51 1.67
N ASP A 81 -3.84 8.15 2.83
CA ASP A 81 -4.71 7.75 3.93
C ASP A 81 -6.19 7.83 3.51
N ILE A 82 -6.58 8.87 2.78
CA ILE A 82 -7.94 8.97 2.19
C ILE A 82 -8.17 7.88 1.15
N TYR A 83 -7.18 7.63 0.29
CA TYR A 83 -7.27 6.60 -0.75
C TYR A 83 -7.44 5.20 -0.16
N GLU A 84 -6.72 4.89 0.91
CA GLU A 84 -6.72 3.60 1.60
C GLU A 84 -7.78 3.51 2.72
N ASP A 85 -8.64 4.52 2.85
CA ASP A 85 -9.68 4.56 3.90
C ASP A 85 -9.08 4.39 5.30
N TYR A 86 -7.98 5.10 5.56
CA TYR A 86 -7.27 5.11 6.84
C TYR A 86 -7.41 6.45 7.53
N HIS A 87 -7.72 6.42 8.83
CA HIS A 87 -7.81 7.60 9.67
C HIS A 87 -6.90 7.45 10.89
N PRO A 88 -5.78 8.19 10.98
CA PRO A 88 -4.77 8.00 12.02
C PRO A 88 -5.30 8.13 13.45
N THR A 89 -6.32 8.94 13.68
CA THR A 89 -6.91 9.15 15.01
C THR A 89 -7.94 8.09 15.41
N ARG A 90 -8.37 7.25 14.45
CA ARG A 90 -9.34 6.17 14.68
C ARG A 90 -8.96 4.90 13.93
N PRO A 91 -7.74 4.39 14.10
CA PRO A 91 -7.23 3.27 13.32
C PRO A 91 -8.04 1.98 13.51
N TRP A 92 -8.69 1.81 14.66
CA TRP A 92 -9.53 0.63 14.95
C TRP A 92 -10.81 0.57 14.10
N ALA A 93 -11.26 1.69 13.56
CA ALA A 93 -12.44 1.76 12.70
C ALA A 93 -12.09 1.65 11.21
N CYS A 94 -10.81 1.60 10.87
CA CYS A 94 -10.32 1.63 9.50
C CYS A 94 -10.14 0.23 8.93
N ARG A 95 -10.39 0.10 7.63
CA ARG A 95 -10.16 -1.13 6.87
C ARG A 95 -8.68 -1.40 6.67
N TYR A 96 -7.92 -0.36 6.39
CA TYR A 96 -6.47 -0.41 6.29
C TYR A 96 -5.83 0.37 7.43
N VAL A 97 -4.62 -0.03 7.79
CA VAL A 97 -3.78 0.70 8.75
C VAL A 97 -2.39 0.87 8.16
N ARG A 98 -1.87 2.08 8.24
CA ARG A 98 -0.52 2.41 7.78
C ARG A 98 0.49 2.14 8.90
N ARG A 99 1.50 1.34 8.59
CA ARG A 99 2.56 0.99 9.54
C ARG A 99 3.94 1.12 8.91
N ARG A 100 4.94 1.46 9.71
CA ARG A 100 6.34 1.36 9.33
C ARG A 100 6.85 -0.04 9.60
N VAL A 101 7.43 -0.66 8.59
CA VAL A 101 8.00 -2.00 8.72
C VAL A 101 9.37 -2.07 8.06
N ARG A 102 10.22 -2.94 8.58
CA ARG A 102 11.49 -3.27 7.94
C ARG A 102 11.20 -4.21 6.79
N LEU A 103 11.56 -3.79 5.57
CA LEU A 103 11.43 -4.63 4.38
C LEU A 103 12.42 -5.78 4.42
N LEU A 104 12.07 -6.88 3.77
CA LEU A 104 12.96 -8.03 3.61
C LEU A 104 14.07 -7.74 2.60
N CYS A 105 13.73 -7.00 1.53
CA CYS A 105 14.66 -6.53 0.52
C CYS A 105 14.07 -5.30 -0.21
N PRO A 106 14.81 -4.20 -0.40
CA PRO A 106 16.05 -3.87 0.32
C PRO A 106 15.82 -3.73 1.83
N LYS A 107 16.86 -3.80 2.63
CA LYS A 107 16.80 -3.71 4.10
C LYS A 107 16.59 -2.27 4.58
N VAL A 108 15.48 -1.66 4.16
CA VAL A 108 15.06 -0.32 4.56
C VAL A 108 13.74 -0.38 5.33
N THR A 109 13.42 0.68 6.07
CA THR A 109 12.13 0.83 6.72
C THR A 109 11.22 1.65 5.81
N ALA A 110 10.02 1.14 5.54
CA ALA A 110 9.04 1.79 4.68
C ALA A 110 7.65 1.80 5.32
N TRP A 111 6.83 2.73 4.88
CA TRP A 111 5.41 2.73 5.17
C TRP A 111 4.70 1.69 4.29
N VAL A 112 3.77 0.96 4.88
CA VAL A 112 2.95 -0.05 4.21
C VAL A 112 1.54 0.02 4.76
N TYR A 113 0.54 -0.11 3.90
CA TYR A 113 -0.86 -0.24 4.29
C TYR A 113 -1.23 -1.71 4.46
N PHE A 114 -1.64 -2.09 5.65
CA PHE A 114 -2.07 -3.44 5.98
C PHE A 114 -3.58 -3.48 6.16
N TYR A 115 -4.21 -4.55 5.67
CA TYR A 115 -5.63 -4.79 5.90
C TYR A 115 -5.88 -5.22 7.34
N ALA A 116 -6.73 -4.48 8.05
CA ALA A 116 -6.95 -4.64 9.49
C ALA A 116 -8.04 -5.67 9.81
N TRP A 117 -9.05 -5.79 8.93
CA TRP A 117 -10.21 -6.64 9.20
C TRP A 117 -9.92 -8.11 8.95
N PRO A 118 -10.77 -9.03 9.50
CA PRO A 118 -10.71 -10.46 9.18
C PRO A 118 -10.84 -10.71 7.68
N ILE A 119 -10.20 -11.76 7.19
CA ILE A 119 -10.24 -12.17 5.80
C ILE A 119 -10.54 -13.65 5.69
N ASP A 120 -11.11 -14.06 4.57
CA ASP A 120 -11.27 -15.46 4.22
C ASP A 120 -9.93 -16.04 3.73
N ARG A 121 -9.50 -17.16 4.31
CA ARG A 121 -8.26 -17.84 3.95
C ARG A 121 -8.32 -18.51 2.58
N THR A 122 -9.49 -18.70 2.01
CA THR A 122 -9.67 -19.30 0.68
C THR A 122 -9.14 -18.42 -0.44
N THR A 123 -8.95 -17.13 -0.17
CA THR A 123 -8.49 -16.12 -1.13
C THR A 123 -7.00 -15.83 -1.06
N PHE A 124 -6.20 -16.71 -0.51
CA PHE A 124 -4.76 -16.53 -0.33
C PHE A 124 -3.97 -16.64 -1.65
N TYR A 125 -3.14 -15.63 -1.91
CA TYR A 125 -2.18 -15.64 -3.02
C TYR A 125 -0.86 -16.30 -2.61
N ARG A 126 -0.65 -17.54 -2.97
CA ARG A 126 0.57 -18.30 -2.60
C ARG A 126 1.86 -17.68 -3.12
N GLN A 127 1.82 -17.04 -4.28
CA GLN A 127 3.00 -16.46 -4.91
C GLN A 127 3.38 -15.09 -4.34
N GLY A 128 2.52 -14.47 -3.53
CA GLY A 128 2.78 -13.16 -2.93
C GLY A 128 3.00 -12.04 -3.95
N ASP A 129 2.55 -12.21 -5.19
CA ASP A 129 2.68 -11.22 -6.27
C ASP A 129 1.35 -11.00 -6.97
N TRP A 130 0.76 -9.84 -6.75
CA TRP A 130 -0.52 -9.51 -7.37
C TRP A 130 -0.40 -9.25 -8.87
N LEU A 131 0.70 -8.65 -9.34
CA LEU A 131 0.88 -8.39 -10.77
C LEU A 131 0.97 -9.67 -11.60
N ALA A 132 1.60 -10.71 -11.07
CA ALA A 132 1.64 -12.01 -11.73
C ALA A 132 0.25 -12.59 -11.97
N THR A 133 -0.71 -12.27 -11.10
CA THR A 133 -2.12 -12.66 -11.26
C THR A 133 -2.84 -11.85 -12.34
N LEU A 134 -2.47 -10.58 -12.52
CA LEU A 134 -3.04 -9.75 -13.59
C LEU A 134 -2.56 -10.20 -14.97
N GLU A 135 -1.30 -10.60 -15.08
CA GLU A 135 -0.68 -11.07 -16.33
C GLU A 135 -1.29 -12.40 -16.81
N SER A 136 -1.77 -13.25 -15.91
CA SER A 136 -2.44 -14.50 -16.25
C SER A 136 -3.86 -14.33 -16.85
N GLY A 137 -4.28 -13.10 -17.11
CA GLY A 137 -5.44 -12.77 -17.96
C GLY A 137 -6.80 -12.79 -17.29
N VAL A 138 -6.93 -13.28 -16.07
CA VAL A 138 -8.24 -13.45 -15.42
C VAL A 138 -8.77 -12.14 -14.81
N GLN A 139 -7.90 -11.20 -14.45
CA GLN A 139 -8.31 -9.96 -13.80
C GLN A 139 -7.99 -8.69 -14.58
N ALA A 140 -7.12 -8.72 -15.58
CA ALA A 140 -6.75 -7.56 -16.38
C ALA A 140 -7.95 -6.88 -17.07
N ARG A 141 -9.03 -7.63 -17.32
CA ARG A 141 -10.26 -7.11 -17.94
C ARG A 141 -11.12 -6.25 -17.03
N ARG A 142 -10.97 -6.35 -15.70
CA ARG A 142 -11.79 -5.60 -14.73
C ARG A 142 -11.22 -4.22 -14.38
N PHE A 143 -9.95 -3.95 -14.69
CA PHE A 143 -9.27 -2.69 -14.39
C PHE A 143 -9.27 -1.69 -15.56
N ARG A 144 -9.93 -2.00 -16.68
CA ARG A 144 -10.09 -1.03 -17.77
C ARG A 144 -11.11 0.05 -17.38
N GLY A 145 -10.63 1.11 -16.80
CA GLY A 145 -11.27 2.40 -16.86
C GLY A 145 -12.29 2.76 -15.80
N ASP A 146 -12.80 1.81 -15.04
CA ASP A 146 -13.78 2.11 -14.03
C ASP A 146 -13.10 2.59 -12.74
N ARG A 147 -13.61 3.70 -12.22
CA ARG A 147 -13.21 4.29 -10.94
C ARG A 147 -13.14 3.18 -9.89
N LEU A 148 -12.01 3.10 -9.20
CA LEU A 148 -11.81 2.17 -8.10
C LEU A 148 -13.05 2.13 -7.21
N PRO A 149 -13.68 0.97 -6.94
CA PRO A 149 -14.92 0.89 -6.18
C PRO A 149 -14.81 1.26 -4.69
N ILE A 150 -13.71 1.87 -4.29
CA ILE A 150 -13.51 2.44 -2.96
C ILE A 150 -14.63 3.43 -2.58
N ALA A 151 -15.25 4.09 -3.57
CA ALA A 151 -16.35 5.02 -3.33
C ALA A 151 -17.69 4.38 -2.92
N ARG A 152 -17.83 3.05 -3.00
CA ARG A 152 -19.13 2.38 -2.75
C ARG A 152 -19.22 1.62 -1.44
N TYR A 153 -18.10 1.39 -0.74
CA TYR A 153 -18.13 0.70 0.53
C TYR A 153 -17.93 1.69 1.68
N ARG A 154 -19.03 2.18 2.22
CA ARG A 154 -19.02 2.92 3.49
C ARG A 154 -19.15 1.90 4.63
N PRO A 155 -18.24 1.89 5.60
CA PRO A 155 -18.49 1.17 6.84
C PRO A 155 -19.78 1.69 7.46
N VAL A 156 -20.60 0.79 7.96
CA VAL A 156 -21.82 1.16 8.71
C VAL A 156 -21.37 2.02 9.89
N GLY A 157 -21.86 3.28 9.95
CA GLY A 157 -21.49 4.23 11.03
C GLY A 157 -20.52 5.35 10.64
N TRP A 158 -20.10 5.45 9.37
CA TRP A 158 -19.25 6.55 8.93
C TRP A 158 -20.03 7.86 8.81
N PRO A 159 -19.60 8.96 9.45
CA PRO A 159 -20.28 10.25 9.33
C PRO A 159 -20.15 10.79 7.90
N ASN A 160 -21.27 11.32 7.38
CA ASN A 160 -21.27 12.06 6.11
C ASN A 160 -20.50 13.36 6.31
N HIS A 161 -19.28 13.44 5.80
CA HIS A 161 -18.64 14.74 5.55
C HIS A 161 -19.11 15.23 4.18
N ARG A 162 -19.97 16.25 4.22
CA ARG A 162 -20.23 17.10 3.06
C ARG A 162 -19.08 18.08 2.86
#